data_c79c46d0095b95864c57d90896878645
#
_entry.id   c79c46d0095b95864c57d90896878645
#
_cell.length_a   1.000
_cell.length_b   1.000
_cell.length_c   1.000
_cell.angle_alpha   90.00
_cell.angle_beta   90.00
_cell.angle_gamma   90.00
#
_symmetry.space_group_name_H-M   'P 1'
#
loop_
_entity.id
_entity.type
_entity.pdbx_description
1 polymer ?
#
loop_
_entity_poly.entity_id
_entity_poly.type
_entity_poly.pdbx_seq_one_letter_code
_entity_poly.pdbx_strand_id
1 'polypeptide(L)'
;MTNDEVISLLRQAYGDEIETVMNYLTNSYVLQGLRADEVRGSLRTDARQEELAHAEQLAERLSELDARPPASMEFEATQEGLQPPEDSADALSVIDGVIDYEEEAIETYRALIRAAQEADDPVTEDLAVEILGDEEAHRAEFKSFRRDFE
;
A
#
# COMPACT_ATOMS: atom_id res chain seq x y z
N MET A 1 13.92 18.70 -12.00
CA MET A 1 13.44 18.71 -12.20
C MET A 1 12.98 18.03 -12.47
N THR A 2 12.59 17.35 -11.47
CA THR A 2 12.44 16.71 -12.65
C THR A 2 11.39 15.69 -12.60
N ASN A 3 10.74 15.52 -13.69
CA ASN A 3 9.76 14.51 -13.94
C ASN A 3 10.27 13.10 -13.70
N ASP A 4 11.58 12.88 -13.86
CA ASP A 4 12.17 11.55 -13.73
C ASP A 4 12.02 10.98 -12.32
N GLU A 5 12.18 11.82 -11.30
CA GLU A 5 12.00 11.37 -9.91
C GLU A 5 10.53 11.09 -9.62
N VAL A 6 9.63 11.96 -10.11
CA VAL A 6 8.19 11.76 -9.98
C VAL A 6 7.79 10.42 -10.63
N ILE A 7 8.23 10.17 -11.84
CA ILE A 7 7.91 8.94 -12.57
C ILE A 7 8.45 7.72 -11.82
N SER A 8 9.69 7.80 -11.33
CA SER A 8 10.30 6.70 -10.58
C SER A 8 9.50 6.36 -9.33
N LEU A 9 9.08 7.37 -8.57
CA LEU A 9 8.30 7.17 -7.36
C LEU A 9 6.89 6.67 -7.64
N LEU A 10 6.26 7.16 -8.72
CA LEU A 10 4.95 6.66 -9.14
C LEU A 10 5.03 5.18 -9.51
N ARG A 11 6.08 4.76 -10.23
CA ARG A 11 6.28 3.36 -10.60
C ARG A 11 6.52 2.49 -9.37
N GLN A 12 7.32 2.99 -8.42
CA GLN A 12 7.55 2.28 -7.16
C GLN A 12 6.25 2.13 -6.37
N ALA A 13 5.51 3.22 -6.21
CA ALA A 13 4.25 3.18 -5.47
C ALA A 13 3.26 2.21 -6.11
N TYR A 14 3.16 2.21 -7.45
CA TYR A 14 2.30 1.26 -8.15
C TYR A 14 2.68 -0.18 -7.82
N GLY A 15 3.96 -0.52 -7.91
CA GLY A 15 4.42 -1.87 -7.58
C GLY A 15 4.13 -2.25 -6.15
N ASP A 16 4.32 -1.30 -5.22
CA ASP A 16 4.02 -1.53 -3.80
C ASP A 16 2.53 -1.81 -3.58
N GLU A 17 1.65 -1.06 -4.25
CA GLU A 17 0.20 -1.29 -4.13
C GLU A 17 -0.21 -2.65 -4.67
N ILE A 18 0.33 -3.05 -5.82
CA ILE A 18 0.03 -4.36 -6.42
C ILE A 18 0.52 -5.48 -5.51
N GLU A 19 1.72 -5.36 -4.97
CA GLU A 19 2.26 -6.35 -4.03
C GLU A 19 1.39 -6.44 -2.78
N THR A 20 0.90 -5.29 -2.29
CA THR A 20 0.02 -5.23 -1.13
C THR A 20 -1.30 -5.95 -1.40
N VAL A 21 -1.88 -5.78 -2.59
CA VAL A 21 -3.10 -6.52 -2.96
C VAL A 21 -2.85 -8.02 -2.82
N MET A 22 -1.76 -8.51 -3.37
CA MET A 22 -1.40 -9.93 -3.29
C MET A 22 -1.26 -10.38 -1.84
N ASN A 23 -0.50 -9.65 -1.04
CA ASN A 23 -0.18 -10.05 0.32
C ASN A 23 -1.39 -9.93 1.26
N TYR A 24 -2.22 -8.91 1.08
CA TYR A 24 -3.45 -8.78 1.87
C TYR A 24 -4.42 -9.92 1.57
N LEU A 25 -4.60 -10.25 0.29
CA LEU A 25 -5.46 -11.37 -0.08
C LEU A 25 -4.92 -12.69 0.48
N THR A 26 -3.63 -12.94 0.33
CA THR A 26 -3.00 -14.15 0.85
C THR A 26 -3.25 -14.28 2.35
N ASN A 27 -2.94 -13.23 3.11
CA ASN A 27 -3.11 -13.25 4.57
C ASN A 27 -4.58 -13.41 4.97
N SER A 28 -5.49 -12.81 4.20
CA SER A 28 -6.92 -12.90 4.48
C SER A 28 -7.45 -14.32 4.34
N TYR A 29 -6.79 -15.17 3.55
CA TYR A 29 -7.17 -16.56 3.36
C TYR A 29 -6.36 -17.53 4.22
N VAL A 30 -5.21 -17.10 4.73
CA VAL A 30 -4.39 -17.90 5.63
C VAL A 30 -4.89 -17.81 7.07
N LEU A 31 -5.26 -16.62 7.52
CA LEU A 31 -5.70 -16.41 8.90
C LEU A 31 -6.98 -17.18 9.21
N GLN A 32 -7.03 -17.76 10.41
CA GLN A 32 -8.16 -18.56 10.89
C GLN A 32 -8.54 -18.16 12.31
N GLY A 33 -9.77 -18.46 12.68
CA GLY A 33 -10.29 -18.25 14.02
C GLY A 33 -11.17 -17.02 14.12
N LEU A 34 -11.99 -16.99 15.18
CA LEU A 34 -12.97 -15.92 15.38
C LEU A 34 -12.30 -14.55 15.59
N ARG A 35 -11.18 -14.54 16.30
CA ARG A 35 -10.46 -13.28 16.57
C ARG A 35 -9.88 -12.65 15.31
N ALA A 36 -9.64 -13.45 14.29
CA ALA A 36 -9.08 -12.97 13.03
C ALA A 36 -10.15 -12.51 12.04
N ASP A 37 -11.42 -12.70 12.35
CA ASP A 37 -12.49 -12.49 11.36
C ASP A 37 -12.58 -11.05 10.86
N GLU A 38 -12.52 -10.07 11.78
CA GLU A 38 -12.53 -8.65 11.40
C GLU A 38 -11.30 -8.29 10.59
N VAL A 39 -10.14 -8.84 10.96
CA VAL A 39 -8.88 -8.58 10.26
C VAL A 39 -8.96 -9.13 8.83
N ARG A 40 -9.45 -10.35 8.66
CA ARG A 40 -9.63 -10.95 7.33
C ARG A 40 -10.52 -10.08 6.45
N GLY A 41 -11.65 -9.65 7.00
CA GLY A 41 -12.61 -8.83 6.26
C GLY A 41 -12.00 -7.51 5.82
N SER A 42 -11.27 -6.86 6.73
CA SER A 42 -10.61 -5.59 6.45
C SER A 42 -9.53 -5.75 5.37
N LEU A 43 -8.71 -6.80 5.45
CA LEU A 43 -7.67 -7.06 4.46
C LEU A 43 -8.27 -7.22 3.06
N ARG A 44 -9.37 -7.98 2.95
CA ARG A 44 -10.03 -8.18 1.65
C ARG A 44 -10.64 -6.92 1.11
N THR A 45 -11.29 -6.14 1.97
CA THR A 45 -11.91 -4.88 1.58
C THR A 45 -10.84 -3.90 1.12
N ASP A 46 -9.77 -3.76 1.88
CA ASP A 46 -8.68 -2.85 1.53
C ASP A 46 -8.04 -3.26 0.20
N ALA A 47 -7.78 -4.55 0.00
CA ALA A 47 -7.18 -5.04 -1.24
C ALA A 47 -8.05 -4.71 -2.45
N ARG A 48 -9.35 -4.97 -2.36
CA ARG A 48 -10.27 -4.85 -3.50
C ARG A 48 -10.69 -3.43 -3.79
N GLN A 49 -10.94 -2.64 -2.74
CA GLN A 49 -11.56 -1.33 -2.89
C GLN A 49 -10.57 -0.19 -2.78
N GLU A 50 -9.43 -0.37 -2.11
CA GLU A 50 -8.51 0.72 -1.88
C GLU A 50 -7.15 0.50 -2.54
N GLU A 51 -6.46 -0.59 -2.25
CA GLU A 51 -5.10 -0.79 -2.78
C GLU A 51 -5.10 -0.94 -4.31
N LEU A 52 -6.06 -1.69 -4.85
CA LEU A 52 -6.17 -1.82 -6.31
C LEU A 52 -6.57 -0.48 -6.94
N ALA A 53 -7.47 0.28 -6.33
CA ALA A 53 -7.86 1.59 -6.82
C ALA A 53 -6.68 2.56 -6.82
N HIS A 54 -5.86 2.54 -5.76
CA HIS A 54 -4.64 3.36 -5.72
C HIS A 54 -3.71 3.00 -6.87
N ALA A 55 -3.51 1.69 -7.11
CA ALA A 55 -2.65 1.24 -8.20
C ALA A 55 -3.16 1.78 -9.55
N GLU A 56 -4.46 1.71 -9.78
CA GLU A 56 -5.04 2.21 -11.02
C GLU A 56 -4.89 3.72 -11.18
N GLN A 57 -5.06 4.48 -10.09
CA GLN A 57 -4.86 5.92 -10.11
C GLN A 57 -3.40 6.28 -10.42
N LEU A 58 -2.45 5.54 -9.85
CA LEU A 58 -1.03 5.75 -10.11
C LEU A 58 -0.69 5.41 -11.56
N ALA A 59 -1.26 4.32 -12.09
CA ALA A 59 -1.06 3.91 -13.49
C ALA A 59 -1.61 4.96 -14.45
N GLU A 60 -2.79 5.51 -14.15
CA GLU A 60 -3.41 6.56 -14.97
C GLU A 60 -2.52 7.80 -14.98
N ARG A 61 -2.01 8.20 -13.82
CA ARG A 61 -1.11 9.36 -13.76
C ARG A 61 0.17 9.12 -14.55
N LEU A 62 0.75 7.92 -14.45
CA LEU A 62 1.92 7.57 -15.26
C LEU A 62 1.63 7.72 -16.75
N SER A 63 0.47 7.23 -17.20
CA SER A 63 0.06 7.37 -18.60
C SER A 63 -0.03 8.83 -19.02
N GLU A 64 -0.57 9.69 -18.16
CA GLU A 64 -0.69 11.13 -18.44
C GLU A 64 0.69 11.80 -18.54
N LEU A 65 1.69 11.23 -17.90
CA LEU A 65 3.07 11.73 -17.95
C LEU A 65 3.91 11.06 -19.05
N ASP A 66 3.26 10.37 -19.99
CA ASP A 66 3.89 9.64 -21.10
C ASP A 66 4.84 8.52 -20.58
N ALA A 67 4.48 7.91 -19.46
CA ALA A 67 5.19 6.80 -18.86
C ALA A 67 4.23 5.60 -18.73
N ARG A 68 4.66 4.55 -18.06
CA ARG A 68 3.80 3.39 -17.84
C ARG A 68 4.15 2.70 -16.52
N PRO A 69 3.19 1.97 -15.93
CA PRO A 69 3.50 1.17 -14.75
C PRO A 69 4.41 -0.01 -15.12
N PRO A 70 5.14 -0.57 -14.14
CA PRO A 70 5.94 -1.77 -14.40
C PRO A 70 5.06 -2.98 -14.69
N ALA A 71 5.52 -3.85 -15.57
CA ALA A 71 4.92 -5.16 -15.76
C ALA A 71 5.63 -6.16 -14.83
N SER A 72 5.15 -7.42 -14.82
CA SER A 72 5.60 -8.40 -13.83
C SER A 72 7.09 -8.68 -13.86
N MET A 73 7.72 -8.60 -15.02
CA MET A 73 9.15 -8.86 -15.14
C MET A 73 10.01 -7.67 -14.70
N GLU A 74 9.41 -6.51 -14.49
CA GLU A 74 10.08 -5.31 -14.01
C GLU A 74 9.81 -5.06 -12.53
N PHE A 75 8.93 -5.87 -11.94
CA PHE A 75 8.48 -5.72 -10.57
C PHE A 75 9.40 -6.50 -9.62
N GLU A 76 9.70 -5.91 -8.47
CA GLU A 76 10.49 -6.57 -7.43
C GLU A 76 9.67 -6.64 -6.15
N ALA A 77 9.55 -7.84 -5.59
CA ALA A 77 8.88 -8.03 -4.30
C ALA A 77 9.79 -7.54 -3.18
N THR A 78 9.26 -6.72 -2.29
CA THR A 78 10.03 -6.13 -1.18
C THR A 78 9.33 -6.23 0.18
N GLN A 79 8.10 -6.71 0.22
CA GLN A 79 7.28 -6.68 1.45
C GLN A 79 7.48 -7.94 2.30
N GLU A 80 8.66 -8.07 2.88
CA GLU A 80 8.97 -9.22 3.74
C GLU A 80 8.06 -9.29 4.97
N GLY A 81 7.69 -8.15 5.53
CA GLY A 81 6.84 -8.07 6.72
C GLY A 81 5.39 -8.43 6.49
N LEU A 82 4.96 -8.54 5.23
CA LEU A 82 3.59 -8.92 4.88
C LEU A 82 3.46 -10.38 4.45
N GLN A 83 4.51 -11.19 4.61
CA GLN A 83 4.44 -12.61 4.32
C GLN A 83 3.55 -13.32 5.35
N PRO A 84 2.88 -14.43 4.98
CA PRO A 84 1.97 -15.08 5.91
C PRO A 84 2.69 -15.63 7.13
N PRO A 85 2.03 -15.62 8.31
CA PRO A 85 2.63 -16.17 9.52
C PRO A 85 2.69 -17.71 9.46
N GLU A 86 3.60 -18.28 10.24
CA GLU A 86 3.68 -19.74 10.32
C GLU A 86 2.44 -20.35 10.98
N ASP A 87 1.89 -19.64 11.98
CA ASP A 87 0.68 -20.06 12.70
C ASP A 87 -0.50 -19.27 12.15
N SER A 88 -1.48 -19.95 11.56
CA SER A 88 -2.66 -19.34 10.97
C SER A 88 -3.54 -18.61 12.00
N ALA A 89 -3.34 -18.84 13.30
CA ALA A 89 -4.05 -18.11 14.35
C ALA A 89 -3.33 -16.83 14.77
N ASP A 90 -2.15 -16.57 14.24
CA ASP A 90 -1.32 -15.42 14.65
C ASP A 90 -1.72 -14.14 13.91
N ALA A 91 -2.91 -13.63 14.24
CA ALA A 91 -3.40 -12.39 13.67
C ALA A 91 -2.56 -11.18 14.08
N LEU A 92 -1.95 -11.22 15.28
CA LEU A 92 -1.13 -10.10 15.75
C LEU A 92 0.08 -9.87 14.84
N SER A 93 0.73 -10.96 14.41
CA SER A 93 1.86 -10.86 13.49
C SER A 93 1.46 -10.18 12.18
N VAL A 94 0.29 -10.53 11.64
CA VAL A 94 -0.22 -9.90 10.42
C VAL A 94 -0.53 -8.43 10.64
N ILE A 95 -1.18 -8.11 11.77
CA ILE A 95 -1.51 -6.72 12.11
C ILE A 95 -0.23 -5.87 12.21
N ASP A 96 0.79 -6.38 12.89
CA ASP A 96 2.05 -5.66 13.03
C ASP A 96 2.72 -5.46 11.67
N GLY A 97 2.68 -6.46 10.81
CA GLY A 97 3.22 -6.35 9.46
C GLY A 97 2.51 -5.28 8.63
N VAL A 98 1.18 -5.20 8.75
CA VAL A 98 0.39 -4.18 8.05
C VAL A 98 0.76 -2.79 8.56
N ILE A 99 0.86 -2.60 9.88
CA ILE A 99 1.22 -1.30 10.44
C ILE A 99 2.60 -0.86 9.93
N ASP A 100 3.58 -1.76 9.94
CA ASP A 100 4.93 -1.45 9.46
C ASP A 100 4.91 -1.09 7.97
N TYR A 101 4.15 -1.83 7.15
CA TYR A 101 4.02 -1.51 5.74
C TYR A 101 3.35 -0.16 5.53
N GLU A 102 2.28 0.15 6.27
CA GLU A 102 1.61 1.43 6.10
C GLU A 102 2.53 2.60 6.46
N GLU A 103 3.40 2.43 7.44
CA GLU A 103 4.40 3.45 7.76
C GLU A 103 5.39 3.66 6.61
N GLU A 104 5.81 2.59 5.96
CA GLU A 104 6.67 2.69 4.77
C GLU A 104 5.94 3.36 3.61
N ALA A 105 4.67 2.98 3.38
CA ALA A 105 3.86 3.58 2.32
C ALA A 105 3.67 5.08 2.55
N ILE A 106 3.40 5.48 3.80
CA ILE A 106 3.27 6.88 4.17
C ILE A 106 4.54 7.66 3.80
N GLU A 107 5.73 7.10 4.07
CA GLU A 107 6.97 7.76 3.71
C GLU A 107 7.16 7.85 2.19
N THR A 108 6.76 6.82 1.46
CA THR A 108 6.82 6.84 -0.01
C THR A 108 5.94 7.94 -0.58
N TYR A 109 4.70 8.08 -0.09
CA TYR A 109 3.81 9.13 -0.59
C TYR A 109 4.28 10.52 -0.17
N ARG A 110 4.88 10.66 1.01
CA ARG A 110 5.51 11.94 1.40
C ARG A 110 6.66 12.30 0.47
N ALA A 111 7.48 11.32 0.10
CA ALA A 111 8.55 11.55 -0.87
C ALA A 111 8.01 11.96 -2.23
N LEU A 112 6.91 11.31 -2.66
CA LEU A 112 6.26 11.66 -3.92
C LEU A 112 5.70 13.08 -3.90
N ILE A 113 5.11 13.50 -2.78
CA ILE A 113 4.62 14.87 -2.61
C ILE A 113 5.78 15.86 -2.78
N ARG A 114 6.91 15.61 -2.12
CA ARG A 114 8.06 16.49 -2.23
C ARG A 114 8.61 16.54 -3.65
N ALA A 115 8.72 15.40 -4.30
CA ALA A 115 9.20 15.34 -5.68
C ALA A 115 8.26 16.08 -6.63
N ALA A 116 6.96 15.93 -6.44
CA ALA A 116 5.96 16.63 -7.26
C ALA A 116 6.04 18.13 -7.06
N GLN A 117 6.25 18.60 -5.83
CA GLN A 117 6.43 20.02 -5.56
C GLN A 117 7.67 20.56 -6.25
N GLU A 118 8.78 19.86 -6.19
CA GLU A 118 10.01 20.26 -6.86
C GLU A 118 9.88 20.28 -8.38
N ALA A 119 9.07 19.39 -8.92
CA ALA A 119 8.81 19.32 -10.36
C ALA A 119 7.70 20.28 -10.81
N ASP A 120 7.10 21.03 -9.91
CA ASP A 120 5.96 21.90 -10.16
C ASP A 120 4.81 21.11 -10.81
N ASP A 121 4.48 19.96 -10.20
CA ASP A 121 3.45 19.05 -10.67
C ASP A 121 2.34 18.92 -9.61
N PRO A 122 1.42 19.89 -9.56
CA PRO A 122 0.38 19.88 -8.52
C PRO A 122 -0.63 18.74 -8.70
N VAL A 123 -0.77 18.18 -9.89
CA VAL A 123 -1.72 17.07 -10.12
C VAL A 123 -1.19 15.80 -9.45
N THR A 124 0.08 15.48 -9.61
CA THR A 124 0.70 14.35 -8.91
C THR A 124 0.71 14.62 -7.41
N GLU A 125 1.00 15.85 -7.00
CA GLU A 125 0.99 16.21 -5.58
C GLU A 125 -0.39 15.95 -4.97
N ASP A 126 -1.45 16.40 -5.62
CA ASP A 126 -2.82 16.22 -5.14
C ASP A 126 -3.19 14.74 -5.01
N LEU A 127 -2.85 13.95 -6.02
CA LEU A 127 -3.07 12.51 -6.00
C LEU A 127 -2.34 11.85 -4.81
N ALA A 128 -1.09 12.22 -4.61
CA ALA A 128 -0.28 11.64 -3.53
C ALA A 128 -0.83 12.02 -2.15
N VAL A 129 -1.31 13.26 -1.98
CA VAL A 129 -1.94 13.71 -0.73
C VAL A 129 -3.19 12.89 -0.42
N GLU A 130 -4.01 12.64 -1.44
CA GLU A 130 -5.24 11.87 -1.26
C GLU A 130 -4.94 10.44 -0.84
N ILE A 131 -3.99 9.78 -1.51
CA ILE A 131 -3.60 8.41 -1.16
C ILE A 131 -2.94 8.37 0.22
N LEU A 132 -2.10 9.36 0.54
CA LEU A 132 -1.50 9.46 1.86
C LEU A 132 -2.57 9.46 2.96
N GLY A 133 -3.66 10.20 2.76
CA GLY A 133 -4.77 10.22 3.70
C GLY A 133 -5.37 8.84 3.93
N ASP A 134 -5.53 8.07 2.86
CA ASP A 134 -6.05 6.70 2.95
C ASP A 134 -5.09 5.79 3.73
N GLU A 135 -3.78 5.91 3.46
CA GLU A 135 -2.79 5.09 4.15
C GLU A 135 -2.72 5.42 5.65
N GLU A 136 -2.86 6.69 6.01
CA GLU A 136 -2.92 7.07 7.43
C GLU A 136 -4.17 6.50 8.10
N ALA A 137 -5.30 6.46 7.39
CA ALA A 137 -6.53 5.87 7.91
C ALA A 137 -6.39 4.36 8.12
N HIS A 138 -5.75 3.65 7.17
CA HIS A 138 -5.48 2.22 7.31
C HIS A 138 -4.58 1.94 8.51
N ARG A 139 -3.53 2.73 8.69
CA ARG A 139 -2.65 2.58 9.85
C ARG A 139 -3.42 2.73 11.14
N ALA A 140 -4.28 3.73 11.23
CA ALA A 140 -5.09 3.96 12.42
C ALA A 140 -6.03 2.79 12.70
N GLU A 141 -6.64 2.23 11.65
CA GLU A 141 -7.54 1.08 11.78
C GLU A 141 -6.79 -0.14 12.34
N PHE A 142 -5.62 -0.44 11.78
CA PHE A 142 -4.87 -1.62 12.22
C PHE A 142 -4.25 -1.42 13.60
N LYS A 143 -3.89 -0.20 13.97
CA LYS A 143 -3.51 0.10 15.37
C LYS A 143 -4.68 -0.15 16.32
N SER A 144 -5.90 0.15 15.90
CA SER A 144 -7.10 -0.14 16.67
C SER A 144 -7.28 -1.65 16.84
N PHE A 145 -7.15 -2.43 15.75
CA PHE A 145 -7.23 -3.88 15.83
C PHE A 145 -6.19 -4.46 16.79
N ARG A 146 -4.99 -3.90 16.77
CA ARG A 146 -3.89 -4.39 17.59
C ARG A 146 -4.24 -4.41 19.07
N ARG A 147 -5.07 -3.48 19.51
CA ARG A 147 -5.47 -3.37 20.93
C ARG A 147 -6.17 -4.62 21.42
N ASP A 148 -6.90 -5.31 20.54
CA ASP A 148 -7.62 -6.53 20.92
C ASP A 148 -6.68 -7.72 21.14
N PHE A 149 -5.42 -7.60 20.73
CA PHE A 149 -4.44 -8.67 20.82
C PHE A 149 -3.32 -8.38 21.83
N GLU A 150 -3.40 -7.27 22.56
CA GLU A 150 -2.44 -6.91 23.58
C GLU A 150 -2.69 -7.65 24.90
#